data_87b611d3c54569b9f6274077bd2fb63c
#
_entry.id   87b611d3c54569b9f6274077bd2fb63c
#
_cell.length_a   1.000
_cell.length_b   1.000
_cell.length_c   1.000
_cell.angle_alpha   90.00
_cell.angle_beta   90.00
_cell.angle_gamma   90.00
#
_symmetry.space_group_name_H-M   'P 1'
#
loop_
_entity.id
_entity.type
_entity.pdbx_description
1 polymer ?
#
loop_
_entity_poly.entity_id
_entity_poly.type
_entity_poly.pdbx_seq_one_letter_code
_entity_poly.pdbx_strand_id
1 'polypeptide(L)'
;MKTIKTMKKCSMYALLAIAMVSCSDDDTPEVINEEEVISTVILTLTPESGEDVILMTQDLDGDGPDAPVITISGSFAENTQYEGAVRFLNETETPAEEITDEVLEEADEHQVFYTTTNGLNIQTDYLDFDDNDNPLGLLIKLTTGAASQGSLTVTLRHEPVKPNDGLDSAGGETDITTSFDVTIE
;
A
#
# COMPACT_ATOMS: atom_id res chain seq x y z
N MET A 1 -16.60 65.73 -77.12
CA MET A 1 -16.86 64.40 -77.68
C MET A 1 -15.61 63.58 -77.55
N LYS A 2 -15.65 62.58 -76.82
CA LYS A 2 -14.86 61.33 -76.61
C LYS A 2 -14.69 60.96 -75.19
N THR A 3 -15.49 60.05 -74.78
CA THR A 3 -15.51 59.42 -73.47
C THR A 3 -14.33 58.48 -73.34
N ILE A 4 -13.55 58.63 -72.26
CA ILE A 4 -12.47 57.71 -71.87
C ILE A 4 -13.02 56.93 -70.66
N LYS A 5 -13.20 55.62 -70.86
CA LYS A 5 -13.53 54.69 -69.85
C LYS A 5 -12.29 54.39 -69.04
N THR A 6 -12.30 54.75 -67.71
CA THR A 6 -11.29 54.30 -66.76
C THR A 6 -11.72 52.97 -66.19
N MET A 7 -10.96 51.93 -66.49
CA MET A 7 -11.09 50.62 -65.80
C MET A 7 -10.46 50.69 -64.39
N LYS A 8 -11.30 50.58 -63.35
CA LYS A 8 -10.81 50.38 -62.00
C LYS A 8 -10.44 48.95 -61.84
N LYS A 9 -9.14 48.72 -61.56
CA LYS A 9 -8.63 47.42 -61.13
C LYS A 9 -9.02 47.19 -59.67
N CYS A 10 -9.95 46.30 -59.38
CA CYS A 10 -10.17 45.76 -58.04
C CYS A 10 -9.02 44.80 -57.66
N SER A 11 -8.17 45.25 -56.75
CA SER A 11 -7.20 44.41 -56.08
C SER A 11 -7.90 43.66 -54.96
N MET A 12 -8.09 42.37 -55.13
CA MET A 12 -8.70 41.51 -54.17
C MET A 12 -7.59 40.97 -53.22
N TYR A 13 -7.45 41.56 -52.06
CA TYR A 13 -6.59 41.01 -50.98
C TYR A 13 -7.32 39.81 -50.40
N ALA A 14 -6.84 38.61 -50.71
CA ALA A 14 -7.23 37.40 -50.01
C ALA A 14 -6.53 37.40 -48.63
N LEU A 15 -7.30 37.62 -47.60
CA LEU A 15 -6.85 37.50 -46.22
C LEU A 15 -6.83 36.00 -45.85
N LEU A 16 -5.63 35.40 -45.85
CA LEU A 16 -5.42 34.00 -45.43
C LEU A 16 -5.43 34.01 -43.90
N ALA A 17 -6.57 33.68 -43.29
CA ALA A 17 -6.64 33.41 -41.85
C ALA A 17 -6.03 32.05 -41.58
N ILE A 18 -4.80 32.01 -41.07
CA ILE A 18 -4.18 30.83 -40.51
C ILE A 18 -4.80 30.59 -39.14
N ALA A 19 -5.72 29.62 -39.05
CA ALA A 19 -6.18 29.10 -37.78
C ALA A 19 -5.03 28.31 -37.15
N MET A 20 -4.39 28.88 -36.14
CA MET A 20 -3.51 28.15 -35.22
C MET A 20 -4.40 27.23 -34.41
N VAL A 21 -4.50 25.98 -34.78
CA VAL A 21 -4.97 24.93 -33.90
C VAL A 21 -3.83 24.69 -32.92
N SER A 22 -3.93 25.32 -31.72
CA SER A 22 -3.14 24.95 -30.59
C SER A 22 -3.69 23.62 -30.08
N CYS A 23 -3.03 22.50 -30.42
CA CYS A 23 -3.14 21.30 -29.62
C CYS A 23 -2.43 21.62 -28.30
N SER A 24 -3.18 21.88 -27.26
CA SER A 24 -2.71 21.69 -25.91
C SER A 24 -2.83 20.18 -25.65
N ASP A 25 -1.77 19.44 -25.91
CA ASP A 25 -1.58 18.16 -25.27
C ASP A 25 -1.34 18.49 -23.80
N ASP A 26 -2.43 18.49 -23.01
CA ASP A 26 -2.35 18.34 -21.57
C ASP A 26 -1.96 16.88 -21.29
N ASP A 27 -0.72 16.56 -21.60
CA ASP A 27 -0.05 15.41 -21.02
C ASP A 27 0.20 15.76 -19.56
N THR A 28 -0.84 15.68 -18.74
CA THR A 28 -0.63 15.41 -17.31
C THR A 28 0.05 14.05 -17.28
N PRO A 29 1.25 13.93 -16.71
CA PRO A 29 1.83 12.61 -16.50
C PRO A 29 0.79 11.78 -15.77
N GLU A 30 0.38 10.64 -16.34
CA GLU A 30 -0.31 9.64 -15.56
C GLU A 30 0.65 9.33 -14.41
N VAL A 31 0.19 9.48 -13.18
CA VAL A 31 0.88 8.95 -12.02
C VAL A 31 0.86 7.45 -12.25
N ILE A 32 1.98 6.92 -12.73
CA ILE A 32 2.16 5.47 -12.80
C ILE A 32 2.32 5.07 -11.35
N ASN A 33 1.26 4.53 -10.80
CA ASN A 33 1.29 3.86 -9.52
C ASN A 33 2.10 2.60 -9.75
N GLU A 34 3.37 2.62 -9.38
CA GLU A 34 4.23 1.44 -9.45
C GLU A 34 3.93 0.62 -8.19
N GLU A 35 3.55 -0.66 -8.37
CA GLU A 35 3.39 -1.60 -7.24
C GLU A 35 4.71 -1.68 -6.47
N GLU A 36 4.65 -1.50 -5.15
CA GLU A 36 5.84 -1.58 -4.30
C GLU A 36 6.38 -3.01 -4.28
N VAL A 37 7.68 -3.13 -4.50
CA VAL A 37 8.35 -4.43 -4.38
C VAL A 37 8.65 -4.70 -2.90
N ILE A 38 7.82 -5.50 -2.26
CA ILE A 38 8.00 -5.89 -0.86
C ILE A 38 8.56 -7.31 -0.80
N SER A 39 9.83 -7.43 -0.43
CA SER A 39 10.50 -8.71 -0.27
C SER A 39 10.54 -9.21 1.18
N THR A 40 10.33 -8.32 2.15
CA THR A 40 10.42 -8.68 3.58
C THR A 40 9.34 -7.99 4.38
N VAL A 41 8.61 -8.77 5.20
CA VAL A 41 7.65 -8.27 6.18
C VAL A 41 8.12 -8.68 7.58
N ILE A 42 8.17 -7.71 8.50
CA ILE A 42 8.56 -7.94 9.89
C ILE A 42 7.46 -7.38 10.80
N LEU A 43 6.78 -8.25 11.53
CA LEU A 43 5.87 -7.85 12.60
C LEU A 43 6.56 -8.08 13.95
N THR A 44 6.87 -6.99 14.65
CA THR A 44 7.44 -7.02 16.00
C THR A 44 6.32 -6.73 16.99
N LEU A 45 6.19 -7.60 17.99
CA LEU A 45 5.16 -7.56 19.02
C LEU A 45 5.83 -7.49 20.38
N THR A 46 5.73 -6.33 21.04
CA THR A 46 6.37 -6.05 22.33
C THR A 46 5.35 -6.14 23.45
N PRO A 47 5.47 -7.10 24.40
CA PRO A 47 4.60 -7.16 25.56
C PRO A 47 5.00 -6.12 26.61
N GLU A 48 4.10 -5.78 27.56
CA GLU A 48 4.44 -4.89 28.69
C GLU A 48 5.65 -5.42 29.50
N SER A 49 5.83 -6.73 29.53
CA SER A 49 6.96 -7.40 30.17
C SER A 49 7.27 -8.73 29.49
N GLY A 50 8.55 -9.02 29.31
CA GLY A 50 9.01 -10.22 28.62
C GLY A 50 9.86 -9.89 27.41
N GLU A 51 10.02 -10.86 26.53
CA GLU A 51 10.75 -10.71 25.27
C GLU A 51 9.77 -10.44 24.12
N ASP A 52 10.26 -9.75 23.11
CA ASP A 52 9.48 -9.51 21.89
C ASP A 52 9.18 -10.82 21.16
N VAL A 53 8.01 -10.87 20.54
CA VAL A 53 7.68 -11.88 19.51
C VAL A 53 7.88 -11.24 18.15
N ILE A 54 8.75 -11.84 17.34
CA ILE A 54 9.05 -11.34 15.98
C ILE A 54 8.59 -12.39 14.98
N LEU A 55 7.72 -11.96 14.08
CA LEU A 55 7.27 -12.73 12.94
C LEU A 55 7.86 -12.08 11.68
N MET A 56 8.62 -12.85 10.89
CA MET A 56 9.27 -12.35 9.68
C MET A 56 9.04 -13.31 8.53
N THR A 57 8.72 -12.77 7.36
CA THR A 57 8.82 -13.46 6.08
C THR A 57 9.83 -12.72 5.21
N GLN A 58 10.63 -13.45 4.46
CA GLN A 58 11.57 -12.91 3.50
C GLN A 58 11.54 -13.72 2.21
N ASP A 59 11.35 -13.02 1.10
CA ASP A 59 11.33 -13.57 -0.24
C ASP A 59 12.17 -12.67 -1.15
N LEU A 60 13.39 -13.08 -1.46
CA LEU A 60 14.35 -12.27 -2.23
C LEU A 60 14.30 -12.54 -3.73
N ASP A 61 13.57 -13.55 -4.18
CA ASP A 61 13.39 -13.87 -5.59
C ASP A 61 11.94 -13.68 -6.09
N GLY A 62 11.03 -13.23 -5.23
CA GLY A 62 9.64 -12.90 -5.56
C GLY A 62 8.91 -14.11 -6.16
N ASP A 63 8.46 -14.00 -7.41
CA ASP A 63 7.85 -15.11 -8.16
C ASP A 63 8.84 -16.22 -8.58
N GLY A 64 10.02 -16.24 -7.96
CA GLY A 64 11.09 -17.19 -8.21
C GLY A 64 10.77 -18.61 -7.76
N PRO A 65 11.72 -19.56 -7.93
CA PRO A 65 11.49 -20.95 -7.59
C PRO A 65 11.59 -21.26 -6.09
N ASP A 66 12.17 -20.37 -5.29
CA ASP A 66 12.38 -20.59 -3.87
C ASP A 66 11.14 -20.09 -3.08
N ALA A 67 10.75 -20.83 -2.05
CA ALA A 67 9.64 -20.42 -1.21
C ALA A 67 10.09 -19.34 -0.19
N PRO A 68 9.22 -18.40 0.20
CA PRO A 68 9.53 -17.43 1.25
C PRO A 68 10.05 -18.09 2.53
N VAL A 69 11.07 -17.49 3.13
CA VAL A 69 11.62 -17.94 4.42
C VAL A 69 10.80 -17.29 5.55
N ILE A 70 10.11 -18.12 6.32
CA ILE A 70 9.33 -17.67 7.49
C ILE A 70 10.16 -17.92 8.75
N THR A 71 10.32 -16.90 9.59
CA THR A 71 10.98 -16.97 10.89
C THR A 71 10.04 -16.46 11.98
N ILE A 72 9.91 -17.22 13.05
CA ILE A 72 9.18 -16.83 14.25
C ILE A 72 10.14 -16.91 15.42
N SER A 73 10.34 -15.79 16.13
CA SER A 73 11.18 -15.70 17.34
C SER A 73 10.31 -15.30 18.52
N GLY A 74 10.38 -16.05 19.57
CA GLY A 74 9.53 -15.90 20.75
C GLY A 74 8.24 -16.74 20.68
N SER A 75 7.45 -16.71 21.75
CA SER A 75 6.14 -17.37 21.85
C SER A 75 5.10 -16.41 22.39
N PHE A 76 3.84 -16.62 21.98
CA PHE A 76 2.74 -15.81 22.48
C PHE A 76 2.30 -16.35 23.86
N ALA A 77 2.34 -15.48 24.89
CA ALA A 77 1.78 -15.80 26.17
C ALA A 77 0.26 -15.64 26.18
N GLU A 78 -0.45 -16.47 26.96
CA GLU A 78 -1.90 -16.35 27.16
C GLU A 78 -2.27 -15.01 27.80
N ASN A 79 -3.44 -14.49 27.44
CA ASN A 79 -4.08 -13.31 28.04
C ASN A 79 -3.14 -12.10 28.17
N THR A 80 -2.33 -11.88 27.13
CA THR A 80 -1.27 -10.87 27.10
C THR A 80 -1.57 -9.82 26.03
N GLN A 81 -1.26 -8.56 26.33
CA GLN A 81 -1.28 -7.47 25.35
C GLN A 81 0.14 -7.20 24.84
N TYR A 82 0.20 -6.95 23.54
CA TYR A 82 1.40 -6.56 22.81
C TYR A 82 1.15 -5.24 22.08
N GLU A 83 2.12 -4.36 22.07
CA GLU A 83 2.20 -3.29 21.09
C GLU A 83 2.90 -3.85 19.85
N GLY A 84 2.25 -3.78 18.69
CA GLY A 84 2.74 -4.32 17.44
C GLY A 84 3.16 -3.22 16.48
N ALA A 85 4.28 -3.42 15.79
CA ALA A 85 4.71 -2.60 14.67
C ALA A 85 5.09 -3.51 13.51
N VAL A 86 4.52 -3.24 12.32
CA VAL A 86 4.89 -3.93 11.09
C VAL A 86 5.83 -3.06 10.26
N ARG A 87 6.81 -3.71 9.61
CA ARG A 87 7.71 -3.08 8.64
C ARG A 87 7.70 -3.86 7.34
N PHE A 88 7.76 -3.13 6.24
CA PHE A 88 7.87 -3.62 4.88
C PHE A 88 9.18 -3.14 4.27
N LEU A 89 9.95 -4.06 3.69
CA LEU A 89 11.27 -3.77 3.13
C LEU A 89 11.38 -4.35 1.73
N ASN A 90 12.10 -3.64 0.86
CA ASN A 90 12.66 -4.19 -0.37
C ASN A 90 14.14 -4.48 -0.15
N GLU A 91 14.49 -5.72 0.17
CA GLU A 91 15.87 -6.17 0.37
C GLU A 91 16.50 -6.74 -0.92
N THR A 92 15.78 -6.67 -2.05
CA THR A 92 16.37 -6.97 -3.36
C THR A 92 17.28 -5.84 -3.82
N GLU A 93 17.15 -4.65 -3.24
CA GLU A 93 17.99 -3.49 -3.50
C GLU A 93 19.15 -3.35 -2.49
N THR A 94 20.18 -2.57 -2.86
CA THR A 94 21.33 -2.33 -1.96
C THR A 94 21.69 -0.81 -1.96
N PRO A 95 21.50 -0.09 -0.84
CA PRO A 95 20.97 -0.57 0.44
C PRO A 95 19.51 -1.01 0.33
N ALA A 96 19.03 -1.82 1.28
CA ALA A 96 17.61 -2.18 1.37
C ALA A 96 16.75 -0.92 1.50
N GLU A 97 15.62 -0.89 0.82
CA GLU A 97 14.66 0.20 0.84
C GLU A 97 13.63 -0.01 1.96
N GLU A 98 13.25 1.06 2.64
CA GLU A 98 12.24 1.01 3.70
C GLU A 98 10.87 1.42 3.12
N ILE A 99 10.10 0.45 2.65
CA ILE A 99 8.76 0.67 2.06
C ILE A 99 7.75 1.14 3.12
N THR A 100 8.00 0.86 4.40
CA THR A 100 7.13 1.34 5.49
C THR A 100 6.99 2.86 5.51
N ASP A 101 8.04 3.60 5.15
CA ASP A 101 8.04 5.05 5.11
C ASP A 101 7.09 5.56 4.00
N GLU A 102 7.04 4.90 2.85
CA GLU A 102 6.15 5.20 1.73
C GLU A 102 4.70 4.88 2.08
N VAL A 103 4.43 3.71 2.66
CA VAL A 103 3.10 3.34 3.18
C VAL A 103 2.58 4.36 4.21
N LEU A 104 3.48 4.94 5.02
CA LEU A 104 3.13 5.98 5.99
C LEU A 104 2.89 7.34 5.32
N GLU A 105 3.69 7.72 4.32
CA GLU A 105 3.51 8.98 3.58
C GLU A 105 2.20 8.97 2.78
N GLU A 106 1.77 7.81 2.29
CA GLU A 106 0.56 7.57 1.51
C GLU A 106 -0.52 6.87 2.35
N ALA A 107 -0.64 7.26 3.63
CA ALA A 107 -1.53 6.60 4.59
C ALA A 107 -3.00 6.54 4.18
N ASP A 108 -3.49 7.45 3.36
CA ASP A 108 -4.86 7.47 2.82
C ASP A 108 -5.06 6.45 1.68
N GLU A 109 -3.98 6.03 1.04
CA GLU A 109 -3.96 5.04 -0.04
C GLU A 109 -3.59 3.63 0.44
N HIS A 110 -3.17 3.45 1.70
CA HIS A 110 -2.76 2.15 2.23
C HIS A 110 -3.54 1.73 3.48
N GLN A 111 -3.71 0.42 3.68
CA GLN A 111 -4.19 -0.16 4.94
C GLN A 111 -3.64 -1.56 5.15
N VAL A 112 -3.13 -1.82 6.35
CA VAL A 112 -2.70 -3.15 6.78
C VAL A 112 -3.85 -3.85 7.51
N PHE A 113 -4.14 -5.08 7.11
CA PHE A 113 -5.16 -5.92 7.72
C PHE A 113 -4.52 -7.10 8.44
N TYR A 114 -5.08 -7.43 9.60
CA TYR A 114 -4.67 -8.58 10.41
C TYR A 114 -5.85 -9.54 10.52
N THR A 115 -5.71 -10.75 10.01
CA THR A 115 -6.76 -11.77 10.05
C THR A 115 -6.27 -13.05 10.71
N THR A 116 -7.16 -13.77 11.37
CA THR A 116 -6.83 -15.03 12.05
C THR A 116 -7.68 -16.17 11.56
N THR A 117 -7.13 -17.37 11.54
CA THR A 117 -7.81 -18.59 11.14
C THR A 117 -7.62 -19.73 12.16
N ASN A 118 -8.38 -20.81 11.97
CA ASN A 118 -8.26 -22.06 12.74
C ASN A 118 -8.48 -21.90 14.25
N GLY A 119 -9.22 -20.86 14.68
CA GLY A 119 -9.56 -20.67 16.09
C GLY A 119 -8.44 -20.04 16.91
N LEU A 120 -7.47 -19.42 16.27
CA LEU A 120 -6.44 -18.62 16.94
C LEU A 120 -7.08 -17.48 17.74
N ASN A 121 -6.82 -17.46 19.04
CA ASN A 121 -7.46 -16.54 19.97
C ASN A 121 -6.66 -15.22 20.09
N ILE A 122 -6.67 -14.45 19.00
CA ILE A 122 -6.02 -13.13 18.87
C ILE A 122 -7.07 -12.12 18.44
N GLN A 123 -7.02 -10.95 19.06
CA GLN A 123 -7.74 -9.74 18.65
C GLN A 123 -6.72 -8.63 18.38
N THR A 124 -6.95 -7.86 17.34
CA THR A 124 -6.15 -6.68 16.96
C THR A 124 -6.99 -5.42 17.00
N ASP A 125 -6.44 -4.33 17.53
CA ASP A 125 -6.98 -2.97 17.47
C ASP A 125 -5.92 -2.07 16.81
N TYR A 126 -6.34 -1.17 15.94
CA TYR A 126 -5.46 -0.20 15.28
C TYR A 126 -5.02 0.91 16.24
N LEU A 127 -3.76 1.35 16.15
CA LEU A 127 -3.21 2.45 16.95
C LEU A 127 -2.79 3.66 16.09
N ASP A 128 -2.76 3.50 14.76
CA ASP A 128 -2.44 4.56 13.80
C ASP A 128 -3.54 4.70 12.74
N PHE A 129 -3.66 5.92 12.21
CA PHE A 129 -4.76 6.33 11.35
C PHE A 129 -4.25 7.34 10.31
N ASP A 130 -4.93 7.37 9.16
CA ASP A 130 -4.74 8.41 8.16
C ASP A 130 -5.33 9.78 8.60
N ASP A 131 -5.14 10.81 7.79
CA ASP A 131 -5.64 12.17 8.05
C ASP A 131 -7.18 12.27 8.11
N ASN A 132 -7.90 11.23 7.72
CA ASN A 132 -9.36 11.13 7.73
C ASN A 132 -9.89 10.25 8.88
N ASP A 133 -9.03 9.89 9.85
CA ASP A 133 -9.33 9.00 10.97
C ASP A 133 -9.68 7.55 10.55
N ASN A 134 -9.28 7.10 9.34
CA ASN A 134 -9.38 5.68 8.97
C ASN A 134 -8.12 4.92 9.39
N PRO A 135 -8.23 3.63 9.76
CA PRO A 135 -7.08 2.83 10.16
C PRO A 135 -6.01 2.74 9.07
N LEU A 136 -4.73 2.88 9.46
CA LEU A 136 -3.57 2.54 8.62
C LEU A 136 -3.07 1.13 8.95
N GLY A 137 -2.70 0.87 10.19
CA GLY A 137 -2.35 -0.46 10.69
C GLY A 137 -0.86 -0.79 10.69
N LEU A 138 0.03 0.18 10.55
CA LEU A 138 1.46 -0.01 10.81
C LEU A 138 1.72 -0.23 12.31
N LEU A 139 0.87 0.36 13.16
CA LEU A 139 0.89 0.19 14.60
C LEU A 139 -0.42 -0.42 15.08
N ILE A 140 -0.31 -1.47 15.89
CA ILE A 140 -1.47 -2.18 16.44
C ILE A 140 -1.30 -2.50 17.92
N LYS A 141 -2.43 -2.73 18.57
CA LYS A 141 -2.48 -3.46 19.82
C LYS A 141 -3.00 -4.87 19.53
N LEU A 142 -2.22 -5.88 19.86
CA LEU A 142 -2.59 -7.28 19.73
C LEU A 142 -2.85 -7.86 21.10
N THR A 143 -3.99 -8.51 21.28
CA THR A 143 -4.37 -9.15 22.55
C THR A 143 -4.59 -10.64 22.32
N THR A 144 -3.86 -11.47 23.04
CA THR A 144 -4.07 -12.92 23.07
C THR A 144 -5.11 -13.30 24.11
N GLY A 145 -5.87 -14.35 23.86
CA GLY A 145 -6.74 -15.00 24.83
C GLY A 145 -6.11 -16.27 25.40
N ALA A 146 -6.94 -17.28 25.68
CA ALA A 146 -6.50 -18.58 26.15
C ALA A 146 -5.68 -19.33 25.08
N ALA A 147 -4.91 -20.32 25.53
CA ALA A 147 -4.09 -21.20 24.69
C ALA A 147 -4.85 -21.67 23.43
N SER A 148 -4.22 -21.50 22.30
CA SER A 148 -4.76 -21.85 20.99
C SER A 148 -3.66 -21.88 19.94
N GLN A 149 -3.98 -22.41 18.76
CA GLN A 149 -3.07 -22.41 17.62
C GLN A 149 -3.84 -22.11 16.34
N GLY A 150 -3.16 -21.49 15.37
CA GLY A 150 -3.73 -21.15 14.08
C GLY A 150 -2.82 -20.23 13.30
N SER A 151 -3.35 -19.57 12.29
CA SER A 151 -2.57 -18.68 11.45
C SER A 151 -2.96 -17.22 11.69
N LEU A 152 -1.98 -16.34 11.85
CA LEU A 152 -2.09 -14.90 11.79
C LEU A 152 -1.61 -14.43 10.42
N THR A 153 -2.48 -13.76 9.67
CA THR A 153 -2.17 -13.24 8.33
C THR A 153 -2.10 -11.72 8.36
N VAL A 154 -1.04 -11.17 7.78
CA VAL A 154 -0.83 -9.75 7.54
C VAL A 154 -1.02 -9.49 6.05
N THR A 155 -1.86 -8.52 5.69
CA THR A 155 -2.12 -8.12 4.30
C THR A 155 -2.03 -6.61 4.19
N LEU A 156 -1.14 -6.10 3.32
CA LEU A 156 -1.13 -4.70 2.90
C LEU A 156 -2.03 -4.56 1.68
N ARG A 157 -2.92 -3.58 1.71
CA ARG A 157 -3.76 -3.17 0.59
C ARG A 157 -3.39 -1.78 0.13
N HIS A 158 -3.31 -1.62 -1.17
CA HIS A 158 -3.20 -0.37 -1.87
C HIS A 158 -4.57 0.07 -2.39
N GLU A 159 -4.85 1.38 -2.32
CA GLU A 159 -6.11 2.02 -2.71
C GLU A 159 -7.37 1.30 -2.16
N PRO A 160 -7.39 0.89 -0.87
CA PRO A 160 -8.61 0.33 -0.31
C PRO A 160 -9.69 1.39 -0.18
N VAL A 161 -10.94 0.99 -0.33
CA VAL A 161 -12.06 1.86 0.03
C VAL A 161 -12.04 2.11 1.54
N LYS A 162 -11.99 3.37 1.97
CA LYS A 162 -12.01 3.78 3.36
C LYS A 162 -13.19 4.73 3.64
N PRO A 163 -13.93 4.59 4.76
CA PRO A 163 -13.85 3.48 5.70
C PRO A 163 -14.37 2.16 5.13
N ASN A 164 -13.95 1.04 5.71
CA ASN A 164 -14.41 -0.30 5.36
C ASN A 164 -14.72 -1.14 6.61
N ASP A 165 -15.35 -2.30 6.42
CA ASP A 165 -15.68 -3.25 7.49
C ASP A 165 -14.65 -4.41 7.58
N GLY A 166 -13.42 -4.21 7.09
CA GLY A 166 -12.34 -5.19 7.08
C GLY A 166 -11.95 -5.64 5.67
N LEU A 167 -10.99 -6.56 5.59
CA LEU A 167 -10.30 -6.97 4.35
C LEU A 167 -11.26 -7.37 3.22
N ASP A 168 -12.33 -8.12 3.52
CA ASP A 168 -13.28 -8.64 2.52
C ASP A 168 -14.05 -7.52 1.79
N SER A 169 -14.23 -6.38 2.45
CA SER A 169 -14.98 -5.22 1.93
C SER A 169 -14.09 -4.07 1.45
N ALA A 170 -12.80 -4.13 1.77
CA ALA A 170 -11.89 -3.03 1.49
C ALA A 170 -11.63 -2.79 0.00
N GLY A 171 -11.72 -3.83 -0.83
CA GLY A 171 -11.30 -3.68 -2.24
C GLY A 171 -9.81 -3.32 -2.36
N GLY A 172 -9.48 -2.53 -3.39
CA GLY A 172 -8.09 -2.19 -3.69
C GLY A 172 -7.27 -3.37 -4.20
N GLU A 173 -5.97 -3.16 -4.36
CA GLU A 173 -5.02 -4.18 -4.77
C GLU A 173 -4.25 -4.74 -3.57
N THR A 174 -3.62 -5.90 -3.71
CA THR A 174 -2.82 -6.49 -2.63
C THR A 174 -1.36 -6.35 -2.99
N ASP A 175 -0.61 -5.54 -2.22
CA ASP A 175 0.83 -5.40 -2.39
C ASP A 175 1.53 -6.63 -1.84
N ILE A 176 1.14 -7.05 -0.63
CA ILE A 176 1.65 -8.28 -0.04
C ILE A 176 0.65 -8.93 0.90
N THR A 177 0.68 -10.27 0.97
CA THR A 177 0.02 -11.06 2.02
C THR A 177 0.96 -12.13 2.52
N THR A 178 1.07 -12.27 3.84
CA THR A 178 1.89 -13.31 4.47
C THR A 178 1.18 -13.89 5.67
N SER A 179 1.37 -15.20 5.91
CA SER A 179 0.73 -15.93 7.01
C SER A 179 1.75 -16.62 7.88
N PHE A 180 1.55 -16.53 9.20
CA PHE A 180 2.38 -17.11 10.21
C PHE A 180 1.57 -18.12 11.02
N ASP A 181 2.03 -19.36 11.10
CA ASP A 181 1.45 -20.37 11.99
C ASP A 181 1.98 -20.16 13.40
N VAL A 182 1.11 -19.77 14.30
CA VAL A 182 1.47 -19.36 15.67
C VAL A 182 0.73 -20.15 16.72
N THR A 183 1.32 -20.22 17.91
CA THR A 183 0.74 -20.88 19.09
C THR A 183 0.77 -19.93 20.27
N ILE A 184 -0.35 -19.85 21.00
CA ILE A 184 -0.50 -19.15 22.28
C ILE A 184 -0.40 -20.19 23.39
N GLU A 185 0.54 -20.00 24.33
CA GLU A 185 0.84 -20.92 25.44
C GLU A 185 1.14 -20.21 26.77
#